data_d831d73c8e78786f2b6cc646154f5bd4
#
_entry.id   d831d73c8e78786f2b6cc646154f5bd4
#
_cell.length_a   1.000
_cell.length_b   1.000
_cell.length_c   1.000
_cell.angle_alpha   90.00
_cell.angle_beta   90.00
_cell.angle_gamma   90.00
#
_symmetry.space_group_name_H-M   'P 1'
#
loop_
_entity.id
_entity.type
_entity.pdbx_description
1 polymer ?
#
loop_
_entity_poly.entity_id
_entity_poly.type
_entity_poly.pdbx_seq_one_letter_code
_entity_poly.pdbx_strand_id
1 'polypeptide(L)'
;MIDKIDIQILEILQRDGRTSASDIAKAVELSVPAIGERIKKLSGKKFIKKHTTILGHKEAGLDLTAYVFIVSEHSDHYDKFVRKTNESTAVMECHSITGGGSHILKVRVKNSQALEDLLYEIQNWPGVSRTQSNVVLSTYKESTEIDLNILYELVSVSYTHLTLPTNREV
;
A
#
# COMPACT_ATOMS: atom_id res chain seq x y z
N MET A 1 17.48 -11.17 -7.86
CA MET A 1 17.94 -9.97 -7.14
C MET A 1 17.54 -8.77 -7.96
N ILE A 2 17.22 -7.63 -7.38
CA ILE A 2 17.03 -6.34 -8.06
C ILE A 2 18.36 -5.60 -8.09
N ASP A 3 18.52 -4.67 -9.03
CA ASP A 3 19.71 -3.83 -9.18
C ASP A 3 19.36 -2.33 -9.08
N LYS A 4 20.37 -1.46 -9.16
CA LYS A 4 20.18 0.00 -9.06
C LYS A 4 19.24 0.55 -10.14
N ILE A 5 19.28 0.00 -11.34
CA ILE A 5 18.38 0.41 -12.44
C ILE A 5 16.94 -0.01 -12.13
N ASP A 6 16.73 -1.20 -11.56
CA ASP A 6 15.41 -1.64 -11.11
C ASP A 6 14.82 -0.66 -10.06
N ILE A 7 15.66 -0.13 -9.14
CA ILE A 7 15.24 0.86 -8.14
C ILE A 7 14.87 2.19 -8.82
N GLN A 8 15.67 2.69 -9.75
CA GLN A 8 15.37 3.91 -10.52
C GLN A 8 14.04 3.78 -11.29
N ILE A 9 13.77 2.63 -11.88
CA ILE A 9 12.48 2.36 -12.55
C ILE A 9 11.32 2.45 -11.55
N LEU A 10 11.48 1.88 -10.34
CA LEU A 10 10.47 1.96 -9.28
C LEU A 10 10.25 3.40 -8.81
N GLU A 11 11.32 4.21 -8.65
CA GLU A 11 11.22 5.63 -8.29
C GLU A 11 10.43 6.44 -9.32
N ILE A 12 10.67 6.21 -10.60
CA ILE A 12 9.94 6.88 -11.67
C ILE A 12 8.46 6.48 -11.63
N LEU A 13 8.19 5.18 -11.58
CA LEU A 13 6.83 4.65 -11.64
C LEU A 13 5.98 4.95 -10.40
N GLN A 14 6.58 5.10 -9.22
CA GLN A 14 5.79 5.48 -8.04
C GLN A 14 5.42 6.97 -8.03
N ARG A 15 6.21 7.83 -8.69
CA ARG A 15 5.89 9.26 -8.87
C ARG A 15 4.85 9.47 -9.97
N ASP A 16 5.03 8.81 -11.10
CA ASP A 16 4.08 8.82 -12.20
C ASP A 16 3.96 7.43 -12.84
N GLY A 17 2.92 6.70 -12.45
CA GLY A 17 2.61 5.37 -12.98
C GLY A 17 2.22 5.35 -14.46
N ARG A 18 2.06 6.52 -15.12
CA ARG A 18 1.78 6.65 -16.55
C ARG A 18 3.02 6.91 -17.41
N THR A 19 4.20 7.07 -16.79
CA THR A 19 5.45 7.26 -17.52
C THR A 19 5.65 6.12 -18.53
N SER A 20 5.88 6.50 -19.79
CA SER A 20 6.03 5.52 -20.86
C SER A 20 7.32 4.72 -20.74
N ALA A 21 7.33 3.49 -21.23
CA ALA A 21 8.54 2.69 -21.29
C ALA A 21 9.69 3.38 -22.09
N SER A 22 9.32 4.22 -23.08
CA SER A 22 10.28 5.01 -23.86
C SER A 22 10.94 6.10 -23.01
N ASP A 23 10.17 6.79 -22.14
CA ASP A 23 10.71 7.83 -21.28
C ASP A 23 11.54 7.26 -20.14
N ILE A 24 11.11 6.14 -19.57
CA ILE A 24 11.92 5.38 -18.60
C ILE A 24 13.24 4.93 -19.25
N ALA A 25 13.19 4.38 -20.48
CA ALA A 25 14.36 3.93 -21.21
C ALA A 25 15.40 5.03 -21.40
N LYS A 26 14.95 6.26 -21.76
CA LYS A 26 15.81 7.43 -21.85
C LYS A 26 16.41 7.82 -20.50
N ALA A 27 15.62 7.78 -19.42
CA ALA A 27 16.06 8.19 -18.09
C ALA A 27 17.12 7.27 -17.48
N VAL A 28 17.07 5.96 -17.80
CA VAL A 28 18.01 4.96 -17.26
C VAL A 28 18.99 4.42 -18.32
N GLU A 29 19.06 5.05 -19.51
CA GLU A 29 19.97 4.72 -20.61
C GLU A 29 19.91 3.26 -21.07
N LEU A 30 18.69 2.73 -21.21
CA LEU A 30 18.44 1.37 -21.69
C LEU A 30 17.51 1.36 -22.92
N SER A 31 17.39 0.19 -23.55
CA SER A 31 16.41 0.00 -24.64
C SER A 31 15.00 -0.20 -24.10
N VAL A 32 13.99 0.20 -24.87
CA VAL A 32 12.56 0.03 -24.52
C VAL A 32 12.20 -1.44 -24.21
N PRO A 33 12.64 -2.44 -25.00
CA PRO A 33 12.42 -3.84 -24.67
C PRO A 33 13.02 -4.24 -23.31
N ALA A 34 14.22 -3.75 -22.98
CA ALA A 34 14.86 -4.03 -21.69
C ALA A 34 14.05 -3.47 -20.50
N ILE A 35 13.45 -2.29 -20.67
CA ILE A 35 12.53 -1.72 -19.66
C ILE A 35 11.29 -2.60 -19.50
N GLY A 36 10.68 -3.04 -20.59
CA GLY A 36 9.53 -3.95 -20.55
C GLY A 36 9.80 -5.23 -19.74
N GLU A 37 10.93 -5.89 -19.99
CA GLU A 37 11.33 -7.08 -19.26
C GLU A 37 11.60 -6.80 -17.77
N ARG A 38 12.23 -5.66 -17.44
CA ARG A 38 12.45 -5.26 -16.05
C ARG A 38 11.16 -4.98 -15.30
N ILE A 39 10.21 -4.25 -15.89
CA ILE A 39 8.90 -3.98 -15.29
C ILE A 39 8.15 -5.31 -15.07
N LYS A 40 8.18 -6.23 -16.04
CA LYS A 40 7.57 -7.56 -15.90
C LYS A 40 8.20 -8.35 -14.74
N LYS A 41 9.52 -8.33 -14.63
CA LYS A 41 10.27 -8.96 -13.52
C LYS A 41 9.89 -8.34 -12.16
N LEU A 42 9.81 -7.01 -12.07
CA LEU A 42 9.44 -6.29 -10.84
C LEU A 42 8.00 -6.58 -10.42
N SER A 43 7.09 -6.68 -11.38
CA SER A 43 5.69 -7.08 -11.14
C SER A 43 5.62 -8.55 -10.69
N GLY A 44 6.33 -9.47 -11.35
CA GLY A 44 6.40 -10.87 -10.96
C GLY A 44 6.97 -11.09 -9.55
N LYS A 45 7.90 -10.23 -9.12
CA LYS A 45 8.48 -10.23 -7.76
C LYS A 45 7.66 -9.43 -6.75
N LYS A 46 6.51 -8.89 -7.15
CA LYS A 46 5.58 -8.09 -6.31
C LYS A 46 6.16 -6.77 -5.77
N PHE A 47 7.25 -6.25 -6.34
CA PHE A 47 7.67 -4.86 -6.09
C PHE A 47 6.63 -3.89 -6.65
N ILE A 48 6.09 -4.16 -7.84
CA ILE A 48 4.93 -3.48 -8.39
C ILE A 48 3.71 -4.36 -8.15
N LYS A 49 2.83 -3.94 -7.23
CA LYS A 49 1.60 -4.67 -6.91
C LYS A 49 0.53 -4.48 -7.97
N LYS A 50 0.35 -3.24 -8.42
CA LYS A 50 -0.63 -2.84 -9.46
C LYS A 50 -0.32 -1.44 -9.98
N HIS A 51 -0.83 -1.12 -11.16
CA HIS A 51 -0.96 0.24 -11.65
C HIS A 51 -2.40 0.69 -11.40
N THR A 52 -2.60 1.86 -10.82
CA THR A 52 -3.93 2.39 -10.49
C THR A 52 -3.96 3.90 -10.60
N THR A 53 -5.14 4.45 -10.79
CA THR A 53 -5.40 5.88 -10.69
C THR A 53 -5.98 6.17 -9.31
N ILE A 54 -5.45 7.16 -8.62
CA ILE A 54 -6.00 7.67 -7.36
C ILE A 54 -6.99 8.76 -7.71
N LEU A 55 -8.24 8.58 -7.27
CA LEU A 55 -9.31 9.54 -7.52
C LEU A 55 -9.43 10.52 -6.37
N GLY A 56 -9.80 11.77 -6.68
CA GLY A 56 -10.23 12.75 -5.69
C GLY A 56 -11.54 12.28 -5.03
N HIS A 57 -11.48 11.93 -3.76
CA HIS A 57 -12.65 11.37 -3.07
C HIS A 57 -13.76 12.41 -2.87
N LYS A 58 -13.40 13.71 -2.68
CA LYS A 58 -14.37 14.80 -2.55
C LYS A 58 -15.08 15.06 -3.87
N GLU A 59 -14.34 15.07 -4.98
CA GLU A 59 -14.86 15.20 -6.33
C GLU A 59 -15.80 14.05 -6.71
N ALA A 60 -15.56 12.87 -6.11
CA ALA A 60 -16.45 11.70 -6.22
C ALA A 60 -17.64 11.75 -5.25
N GLY A 61 -17.80 12.84 -4.45
CA GLY A 61 -18.90 13.00 -3.50
C GLY A 61 -18.74 12.25 -2.18
N LEU A 62 -17.50 11.83 -1.85
CA LEU A 62 -17.17 11.16 -0.59
C LEU A 62 -16.46 12.16 0.35
N ASP A 63 -17.25 13.06 0.96
CA ASP A 63 -16.73 14.21 1.70
C ASP A 63 -16.17 13.85 3.09
N LEU A 64 -16.58 12.71 3.65
CA LEU A 64 -16.23 12.35 5.00
C LEU A 64 -15.33 11.13 5.04
N THR A 65 -14.15 11.29 5.63
CA THR A 65 -13.22 10.20 5.97
C THR A 65 -13.24 9.98 7.48
N ALA A 66 -13.27 8.72 7.90
CA ALA A 66 -13.15 8.38 9.32
C ALA A 66 -12.24 7.14 9.52
N TYR A 67 -11.64 7.07 10.70
CA TYR A 67 -10.98 5.86 11.19
C TYR A 67 -11.88 5.21 12.24
N VAL A 68 -12.21 3.93 12.02
CA VAL A 68 -13.08 3.15 12.91
C VAL A 68 -12.23 2.06 13.57
N PHE A 69 -12.06 2.17 14.88
CA PHE A 69 -11.39 1.17 15.69
C PHE A 69 -12.41 0.10 16.07
N ILE A 70 -12.03 -1.15 15.86
CA ILE A 70 -12.85 -2.32 16.15
C ILE A 70 -12.26 -3.05 17.36
N VAL A 71 -13.12 -3.37 18.32
CA VAL A 71 -12.82 -4.34 19.39
C VAL A 71 -13.54 -5.63 19.04
N SER A 72 -12.79 -6.73 18.95
CA SER A 72 -13.32 -8.06 18.72
C SER A 72 -13.19 -8.90 19.99
N GLU A 73 -14.20 -9.69 20.33
CA GLU A 73 -14.18 -10.53 21.52
C GLU A 73 -13.56 -11.91 21.28
N HIS A 74 -13.70 -12.46 20.06
CA HIS A 74 -13.24 -13.81 19.74
C HIS A 74 -12.62 -13.92 18.35
N SER A 75 -11.57 -14.76 18.24
CA SER A 75 -10.90 -15.08 16.97
C SER A 75 -11.74 -15.91 16.01
N ASP A 76 -12.78 -16.60 16.50
CA ASP A 76 -13.59 -17.54 15.73
C ASP A 76 -14.40 -16.89 14.59
N HIS A 77 -14.55 -15.56 14.63
CA HIS A 77 -15.27 -14.79 13.62
C HIS A 77 -14.37 -14.05 12.65
N TYR A 78 -13.03 -14.20 12.77
CA TYR A 78 -12.05 -13.45 12.00
C TYR A 78 -12.28 -13.52 10.48
N ASP A 79 -12.47 -14.73 9.92
CA ASP A 79 -12.67 -14.89 8.48
C ASP A 79 -13.97 -14.22 7.98
N LYS A 80 -15.01 -14.24 8.82
CA LYS A 80 -16.29 -13.59 8.50
C LYS A 80 -16.15 -12.07 8.54
N PHE A 81 -15.44 -11.54 9.54
CA PHE A 81 -15.13 -10.12 9.65
C PHE A 81 -14.32 -9.63 8.45
N VAL A 82 -13.23 -10.32 8.09
CA VAL A 82 -12.37 -9.99 6.93
C VAL A 82 -13.18 -10.01 5.63
N ARG A 83 -14.09 -10.99 5.47
CA ARG A 83 -14.98 -11.05 4.31
C ARG A 83 -15.89 -9.82 4.23
N LYS A 84 -16.58 -9.48 5.34
CA LYS A 84 -17.44 -8.29 5.42
C LYS A 84 -16.68 -7.01 5.11
N THR A 85 -15.48 -6.88 5.64
CA THR A 85 -14.57 -5.76 5.34
C THR A 85 -14.25 -5.64 3.84
N ASN A 86 -13.96 -6.76 3.17
CA ASN A 86 -13.65 -6.78 1.75
C ASN A 86 -14.87 -6.57 0.84
N GLU A 87 -16.06 -6.90 1.30
CA GLU A 87 -17.32 -6.69 0.60
C GLU A 87 -17.78 -5.23 0.67
N SER A 88 -17.41 -4.50 1.73
CA SER A 88 -17.83 -3.11 1.93
C SER A 88 -17.05 -2.15 1.04
N THR A 89 -17.74 -1.45 0.15
CA THR A 89 -17.16 -0.43 -0.72
C THR A 89 -16.78 0.86 0.01
N ALA A 90 -17.31 1.10 1.20
CA ALA A 90 -16.99 2.24 2.03
C ALA A 90 -15.66 2.04 2.81
N VAL A 91 -15.21 0.80 2.98
CA VAL A 91 -13.94 0.48 3.65
C VAL A 91 -12.80 0.54 2.64
N MET A 92 -11.90 1.49 2.85
CA MET A 92 -10.72 1.70 2.00
C MET A 92 -9.52 0.88 2.45
N GLU A 93 -9.36 0.71 3.76
CA GLU A 93 -8.24 0.01 4.38
C GLU A 93 -8.72 -0.72 5.64
N CYS A 94 -8.13 -1.89 5.90
CA CYS A 94 -8.34 -2.65 7.14
C CYS A 94 -7.00 -3.19 7.62
N HIS A 95 -6.65 -2.89 8.86
CA HIS A 95 -5.40 -3.35 9.47
C HIS A 95 -5.69 -3.97 10.84
N SER A 96 -5.04 -5.10 11.13
CA SER A 96 -4.92 -5.59 12.49
C SER A 96 -3.91 -4.73 13.24
N ILE A 97 -4.23 -4.32 14.45
CA ILE A 97 -3.40 -3.40 15.25
C ILE A 97 -3.16 -3.94 16.65
N THR A 98 -2.11 -3.44 17.28
CA THR A 98 -1.85 -3.64 18.70
C THR A 98 -2.46 -2.50 19.51
N GLY A 99 -2.80 -2.72 20.77
CA GLY A 99 -3.33 -1.70 21.70
C GLY A 99 -4.80 -1.89 22.04
N GLY A 100 -5.56 -0.80 22.12
CA GLY A 100 -6.94 -0.80 22.63
C GLY A 100 -8.00 -1.35 21.69
N GLY A 101 -7.64 -1.78 20.49
CA GLY A 101 -8.53 -2.39 19.50
C GLY A 101 -7.86 -3.59 18.81
N SER A 102 -8.65 -4.40 18.12
CA SER A 102 -8.15 -5.51 17.29
C SER A 102 -7.86 -5.09 15.86
N HIS A 103 -8.67 -4.16 15.33
CA HIS A 103 -8.53 -3.67 13.95
C HIS A 103 -8.81 -2.17 13.85
N ILE A 104 -8.25 -1.56 12.82
CA ILE A 104 -8.59 -0.20 12.39
C ILE A 104 -9.04 -0.23 10.93
N LEU A 105 -10.17 0.43 10.66
CA LEU A 105 -10.69 0.64 9.30
C LEU A 105 -10.53 2.10 8.93
N LYS A 106 -10.07 2.38 7.71
CA LYS A 106 -10.22 3.69 7.07
C LYS A 106 -11.46 3.63 6.19
N VAL A 107 -12.44 4.49 6.47
CA VAL A 107 -13.69 4.53 5.72
C VAL A 107 -13.88 5.88 5.04
N ARG A 108 -14.55 5.87 3.88
CA ARG A 108 -14.96 7.08 3.16
C ARG A 108 -16.43 6.98 2.82
N VAL A 109 -17.18 8.00 3.19
CA VAL A 109 -18.63 8.07 3.00
C VAL A 109 -19.03 9.48 2.57
N LYS A 110 -20.27 9.60 2.09
CA LYS A 110 -20.82 10.85 1.56
C LYS A 110 -20.95 11.94 2.61
N ASN A 111 -21.45 11.61 3.80
CA ASN A 111 -21.76 12.55 4.86
C ASN A 111 -21.87 11.84 6.23
N SER A 112 -22.25 12.57 7.28
CA SER A 112 -22.40 12.04 8.64
C SER A 112 -23.49 11.00 8.77
N GLN A 113 -24.62 11.12 8.04
CA GLN A 113 -25.68 10.13 8.06
C GLN A 113 -25.18 8.80 7.48
N ALA A 114 -24.46 8.84 6.35
CA ALA A 114 -23.87 7.64 5.76
C ALA A 114 -22.78 7.01 6.66
N LEU A 115 -22.11 7.82 7.49
CA LEU A 115 -21.19 7.28 8.50
C LEU A 115 -21.95 6.55 9.61
N GLU A 116 -23.04 7.15 10.12
CA GLU A 116 -23.89 6.54 11.14
C GLU A 116 -24.43 5.19 10.67
N ASP A 117 -24.99 5.16 9.45
CA ASP A 117 -25.52 3.93 8.84
C ASP A 117 -24.43 2.84 8.72
N LEU A 118 -23.22 3.23 8.27
CA LEU A 118 -22.07 2.32 8.16
C LEU A 118 -21.62 1.81 9.54
N LEU A 119 -21.57 2.68 10.56
CA LEU A 119 -21.20 2.27 11.92
C LEU A 119 -22.22 1.29 12.51
N TYR A 120 -23.51 1.50 12.25
CA TYR A 120 -24.55 0.54 12.64
C TYR A 120 -24.36 -0.80 11.93
N GLU A 121 -24.06 -0.81 10.63
CA GLU A 121 -23.75 -2.02 9.88
C GLU A 121 -22.53 -2.76 10.46
N ILE A 122 -21.41 -2.04 10.70
CA ILE A 122 -20.17 -2.60 11.24
C ILE A 122 -20.38 -3.21 12.63
N GLN A 123 -21.19 -2.59 13.49
CA GLN A 123 -21.51 -3.13 14.81
C GLN A 123 -22.25 -4.49 14.75
N ASN A 124 -22.93 -4.76 13.64
CA ASN A 124 -23.60 -6.05 13.40
C ASN A 124 -22.70 -7.07 12.66
N TRP A 125 -21.45 -6.73 12.36
CA TRP A 125 -20.55 -7.71 11.75
C TRP A 125 -20.12 -8.78 12.77
N PRO A 126 -19.94 -10.04 12.32
CA PRO A 126 -19.54 -11.12 13.20
C PRO A 126 -18.24 -10.82 13.96
N GLY A 127 -18.28 -10.97 15.27
CA GLY A 127 -17.11 -10.77 16.15
C GLY A 127 -16.85 -9.33 16.59
N VAL A 128 -17.62 -8.36 16.12
CA VAL A 128 -17.50 -6.97 16.57
C VAL A 128 -18.25 -6.79 17.87
N SER A 129 -17.55 -6.41 18.95
CA SER A 129 -18.16 -6.11 20.24
C SER A 129 -18.34 -4.62 20.47
N ARG A 130 -17.41 -3.81 19.97
CA ARG A 130 -17.43 -2.35 20.10
C ARG A 130 -16.73 -1.68 18.95
N THR A 131 -17.22 -0.50 18.57
CA THR A 131 -16.59 0.41 17.63
C THR A 131 -16.29 1.75 18.30
N GLN A 132 -15.20 2.40 17.87
CA GLN A 132 -14.89 3.79 18.19
C GLN A 132 -14.49 4.48 16.89
N SER A 133 -15.16 5.55 16.52
CA SER A 133 -14.90 6.29 15.28
C SER A 133 -14.26 7.63 15.54
N ASN A 134 -13.28 7.99 14.73
CA ASN A 134 -12.65 9.31 14.70
C ASN A 134 -12.79 9.88 13.30
N VAL A 135 -13.49 11.01 13.18
CA VAL A 135 -13.65 11.71 11.90
C VAL A 135 -12.41 12.53 11.60
N VAL A 136 -11.92 12.45 10.37
CA VAL A 136 -10.79 13.24 9.88
C VAL A 136 -11.29 14.65 9.56
N LEU A 137 -10.78 15.65 10.27
CA LEU A 137 -11.10 17.04 10.04
C LEU A 137 -10.28 17.63 8.89
N SER A 138 -9.01 17.29 8.82
CA SER A 138 -8.08 17.76 7.77
C SER A 138 -7.05 16.69 7.45
N THR A 139 -6.70 16.57 6.17
CA THR A 139 -5.61 15.71 5.69
C THR A 139 -4.45 16.59 5.25
N TYR A 140 -3.34 16.53 5.93
CA TYR A 140 -2.13 17.29 5.61
C TYR A 140 -1.18 16.50 4.70
N LYS A 141 -1.22 15.19 4.74
CA LYS A 141 -0.43 14.31 3.88
C LYS A 141 -1.17 12.99 3.65
N GLU A 142 -1.31 12.61 2.40
CA GLU A 142 -1.74 11.29 1.97
C GLU A 142 -0.88 10.90 0.76
N SER A 143 -0.01 9.91 0.93
CA SER A 143 0.90 9.46 -0.12
C SER A 143 1.01 7.94 -0.11
N THR A 144 1.13 7.36 -1.30
CA THR A 144 1.46 5.94 -1.50
C THR A 144 2.95 5.74 -1.81
N GLU A 145 3.72 6.83 -1.92
CA GLU A 145 5.17 6.75 -2.14
C GLU A 145 5.89 6.22 -0.90
N ILE A 146 6.77 5.25 -1.11
CA ILE A 146 7.65 4.69 -0.09
C ILE A 146 9.09 5.13 -0.35
N ASP A 147 9.87 5.28 0.71
CA ASP A 147 11.31 5.52 0.60
C ASP A 147 12.03 4.26 0.11
N LEU A 148 12.71 4.36 -1.04
CA LEU A 148 13.45 3.26 -1.65
C LEU A 148 14.95 3.25 -1.29
N ASN A 149 15.43 4.16 -0.43
CA ASN A 149 16.83 4.21 -0.02
C ASN A 149 17.31 2.90 0.61
N ILE A 150 16.46 2.23 1.37
CA ILE A 150 16.76 0.91 1.94
C ILE A 150 17.11 -0.13 0.86
N LEU A 151 16.53 -0.04 -0.33
CA LEU A 151 16.84 -0.96 -1.43
C LEU A 151 18.23 -0.68 -2.02
N TYR A 152 18.64 0.60 -2.07
CA TYR A 152 20.00 0.97 -2.49
C TYR A 152 21.04 0.40 -1.51
N GLU A 153 20.80 0.49 -0.22
CA GLU A 153 21.65 -0.10 0.82
C GLU A 153 21.78 -1.62 0.64
N LEU A 154 20.65 -2.33 0.49
CA LEU A 154 20.62 -3.78 0.32
C LEU A 154 21.37 -4.23 -0.96
N VAL A 155 21.26 -3.48 -2.05
CA VAL A 155 21.97 -3.78 -3.29
C VAL A 155 23.47 -3.52 -3.12
N SER A 156 23.89 -2.47 -2.41
CA SER A 156 25.31 -2.14 -2.20
C SER A 156 26.01 -3.18 -1.33
N VAL A 157 25.37 -3.67 -0.26
CA VAL A 157 25.93 -4.70 0.63
C VAL A 157 26.11 -6.03 -0.12
N SER A 158 25.22 -6.38 -1.04
CA SER A 158 25.38 -7.61 -1.86
C SER A 158 26.63 -7.59 -2.76
N TYR A 159 27.09 -6.43 -3.17
CA TYR A 159 28.31 -6.30 -3.99
C TYR A 159 29.61 -6.43 -3.16
N THR A 160 29.61 -6.03 -1.90
CA THR A 160 30.78 -6.10 -1.02
C THR A 160 31.11 -7.52 -0.58
N HIS A 161 30.15 -8.43 -0.53
CA HIS A 161 30.40 -9.85 -0.20
C HIS A 161 30.97 -10.66 -1.38
N LEU A 162 30.94 -10.16 -2.60
CA LEU A 162 31.47 -10.86 -3.80
C LEU A 162 32.93 -10.53 -4.12
N THR A 163 33.55 -9.60 -3.39
CA THR A 163 34.93 -9.15 -3.62
C THR A 163 35.85 -9.41 -2.42
N LEU A 164 35.83 -10.61 -1.85
CA LEU A 164 36.94 -11.04 -1.00
C LEU A 164 38.06 -11.52 -1.93
N PRO A 165 39.27 -10.92 -1.89
CA PRO A 165 40.39 -11.44 -2.62
C PRO A 165 40.78 -12.79 -2.02
N THR A 166 40.78 -13.82 -2.85
CA THR A 166 41.45 -15.08 -2.54
C THR A 166 42.94 -14.82 -2.56
N ASN A 167 43.55 -14.43 -1.43
CA ASN A 167 44.97 -14.57 -1.22
C ASN A 167 45.27 -16.06 -1.09
N ARG A 168 45.65 -16.70 -2.22
CA ARG A 168 46.50 -17.86 -2.19
C ARG A 168 47.92 -17.31 -2.26
N GLU A 169 48.59 -17.27 -1.16
CA GLU A 169 50.04 -17.29 -1.13
C GLU A 169 50.48 -18.73 -0.87
N VAL A 170 51.39 -19.18 -1.74
CA VAL A 170 52.13 -20.42 -1.74
C VAL A 170 53.16 -20.45 -0.61
#